data_4263b8a22ca086ebea42fbadbb306d55
#
_entry.id   4263b8a22ca086ebea42fbadbb306d55
#
_cell.length_a   1.000
_cell.length_b   1.000
_cell.length_c   1.000
_cell.angle_alpha   90.00
_cell.angle_beta   90.00
_cell.angle_gamma   90.00
#
_symmetry.space_group_name_H-M   'P 1'
#
loop_
_entity.id
_entity.type
_entity.pdbx_description
1 polymer ?
#
loop_
_entity_poly.entity_id
_entity_poly.type
_entity_poly.pdbx_seq_one_letter_code
_entity_poly.pdbx_strand_id
1 'polypeptide(L)'
;MDAAEDPENIAKVRAVNAGGTRNIAQVCKKLDCKMMYISTDYVFNGQGTQPWQPDCKDYAPLNVYGQTKLEGELAVANTLEKYFIVRIAWVFGKNGSNFIKTMLNVGKKHDTVRVVSDQIGTPTYTLDLARLLVDMAESEKYGYYHATNEGGYISWYDFTCEIYKQAGYATRVVPVTTAEYGLSKAARPFNSRLDKSKLAENGFQPLPAWQDALQRYLKEIDF
;
A
#
# COMPACT_ATOMS: atom_id res chain seq x y z
N MET A 1 8.70 -6.48 -4.66
CA MET A 1 8.65 -5.59 -5.84
C MET A 1 9.91 -5.75 -6.67
N ASP A 2 11.10 -5.56 -6.12
CA ASP A 2 12.35 -5.67 -6.90
C ASP A 2 12.49 -7.01 -7.65
N ALA A 3 12.13 -8.13 -7.01
CA ALA A 3 12.12 -9.44 -7.67
C ALA A 3 11.11 -9.57 -8.83
N ALA A 4 10.12 -8.68 -8.94
CA ALA A 4 9.19 -8.67 -10.07
C ALA A 4 9.83 -8.10 -11.35
N GLU A 5 10.92 -7.34 -11.21
CA GLU A 5 11.69 -6.80 -12.34
C GLU A 5 12.69 -7.80 -12.93
N ASP A 6 12.88 -8.96 -12.31
CA ASP A 6 13.70 -10.02 -12.86
C ASP A 6 12.98 -10.65 -14.05
N PRO A 7 13.62 -10.73 -15.25
CA PRO A 7 12.98 -11.22 -16.46
C PRO A 7 12.33 -12.60 -16.30
N GLU A 8 12.93 -13.48 -15.51
CA GLU A 8 12.42 -14.82 -15.20
C GLU A 8 11.13 -14.81 -14.36
N ASN A 9 10.88 -13.74 -13.60
CA ASN A 9 9.71 -13.61 -12.72
C ASN A 9 8.53 -12.87 -13.37
N ILE A 10 8.75 -12.08 -14.41
CA ILE A 10 7.72 -11.22 -15.03
C ILE A 10 6.49 -12.02 -15.45
N ALA A 11 6.70 -13.13 -16.17
CA ALA A 11 5.59 -13.98 -16.63
C ALA A 11 4.79 -14.57 -15.46
N LYS A 12 5.45 -15.02 -14.41
CA LYS A 12 4.82 -15.57 -13.20
C LYS A 12 4.06 -14.52 -12.43
N VAL A 13 4.64 -13.33 -12.24
CA VAL A 13 3.99 -12.20 -11.55
C VAL A 13 2.73 -11.78 -12.30
N ARG A 14 2.78 -11.66 -13.64
CA ARG A 14 1.62 -11.34 -14.46
C ARG A 14 0.56 -12.45 -14.42
N ALA A 15 0.97 -13.71 -14.49
CA ALA A 15 0.05 -14.84 -14.40
C ALA A 15 -0.75 -14.82 -13.08
N VAL A 16 -0.09 -14.49 -11.96
CA VAL A 16 -0.74 -14.41 -10.64
C VAL A 16 -1.59 -13.14 -10.52
N ASN A 17 -0.99 -11.95 -10.71
CA ASN A 17 -1.65 -10.68 -10.41
C ASN A 17 -2.76 -10.33 -11.42
N ALA A 18 -2.60 -10.63 -12.69
CA ALA A 18 -3.57 -10.33 -13.73
C ALA A 18 -4.38 -11.56 -14.15
N GLY A 19 -3.71 -12.67 -14.49
CA GLY A 19 -4.37 -13.90 -14.95
C GLY A 19 -5.25 -14.52 -13.87
N GLY A 20 -4.70 -14.74 -12.67
CA GLY A 20 -5.43 -15.26 -11.52
C GLY A 20 -6.62 -14.38 -11.15
N THR A 21 -6.43 -13.06 -11.11
CA THR A 21 -7.51 -12.10 -10.84
C THR A 21 -8.62 -12.17 -11.89
N ARG A 22 -8.26 -12.25 -13.18
CA ARG A 22 -9.24 -12.41 -14.27
C ARG A 22 -10.06 -13.70 -14.10
N ASN A 23 -9.42 -14.82 -13.78
CA ASN A 23 -10.11 -16.09 -13.58
C ASN A 23 -11.11 -16.00 -12.43
N ILE A 24 -10.73 -15.40 -11.30
CA ILE A 24 -11.63 -15.18 -10.16
C ILE A 24 -12.79 -14.28 -10.56
N ALA A 25 -12.54 -13.16 -11.25
CA ALA A 25 -13.59 -12.24 -11.70
C ALA A 25 -14.61 -12.95 -12.62
N GLN A 26 -14.15 -13.82 -13.53
CA GLN A 26 -15.04 -14.60 -14.41
C GLN A 26 -15.90 -15.58 -13.61
N VAL A 27 -15.36 -16.19 -12.56
CA VAL A 27 -16.15 -17.09 -11.68
C VAL A 27 -17.16 -16.26 -10.88
N CYS A 28 -16.77 -15.13 -10.31
CA CYS A 28 -17.68 -14.21 -9.61
C CYS A 28 -18.85 -13.78 -10.52
N LYS A 29 -18.57 -13.47 -11.79
CA LYS A 29 -19.61 -13.13 -12.78
C LYS A 29 -20.59 -14.27 -12.99
N LYS A 30 -20.12 -15.50 -13.14
CA LYS A 30 -20.97 -16.69 -13.32
C LYS A 30 -21.86 -16.99 -12.12
N LEU A 31 -21.35 -16.69 -10.92
CA LEU A 31 -22.04 -16.94 -9.65
C LEU A 31 -22.85 -15.73 -9.15
N ASP A 32 -22.83 -14.62 -9.89
CA ASP A 32 -23.42 -13.32 -9.50
C ASP A 32 -22.98 -12.86 -8.09
N CYS A 33 -21.72 -13.12 -7.72
CA CYS A 33 -21.19 -12.69 -6.43
C CYS A 33 -20.27 -11.47 -6.57
N LYS A 34 -20.20 -10.68 -5.50
CA LYS A 34 -19.30 -9.53 -5.43
C LYS A 34 -17.83 -9.97 -5.31
N MET A 35 -16.91 -9.15 -5.78
CA MET A 35 -15.47 -9.38 -5.67
C MET A 35 -14.78 -8.18 -5.02
N MET A 36 -13.84 -8.45 -4.12
CA MET A 36 -12.95 -7.44 -3.56
C MET A 36 -11.52 -7.69 -4.03
N TYR A 37 -10.88 -6.67 -4.58
CA TYR A 37 -9.52 -6.70 -5.09
C TYR A 37 -8.66 -5.67 -4.38
N ILE A 38 -7.65 -6.14 -3.65
CA ILE A 38 -6.67 -5.26 -3.01
C ILE A 38 -5.64 -4.86 -4.04
N SER A 39 -5.54 -3.56 -4.31
CA SER A 39 -4.60 -2.97 -5.25
C SER A 39 -3.61 -2.03 -4.55
N THR A 40 -2.96 -1.15 -5.28
CA THR A 40 -1.81 -0.39 -4.84
C THR A 40 -1.79 1.02 -5.47
N ASP A 41 -1.14 1.96 -4.80
CA ASP A 41 -0.75 3.27 -5.32
C ASP A 41 0.17 3.19 -6.55
N TYR A 42 0.89 2.08 -6.75
CA TYR A 42 1.81 1.84 -7.87
C TYR A 42 1.13 1.76 -9.25
N VAL A 43 -0.19 1.85 -9.33
CA VAL A 43 -0.92 1.98 -10.60
C VAL A 43 -0.76 3.38 -11.21
N PHE A 44 -0.34 4.36 -10.44
CA PHE A 44 -0.10 5.74 -10.85
C PHE A 44 1.38 6.01 -11.18
N ASN A 45 1.67 7.15 -11.83
CA ASN A 45 3.05 7.55 -12.18
C ASN A 45 3.89 8.04 -10.99
N GLY A 46 3.29 8.22 -9.82
CA GLY A 46 3.98 8.65 -8.61
C GLY A 46 4.55 10.06 -8.64
N GLN A 47 4.12 10.92 -9.55
CA GLN A 47 4.58 12.29 -9.69
C GLN A 47 3.62 13.29 -9.04
N GLY A 48 4.08 14.54 -8.88
CA GLY A 48 3.29 15.61 -8.28
C GLY A 48 3.21 15.55 -6.76
N THR A 49 2.34 16.37 -6.18
CA THR A 49 2.19 16.53 -4.72
C THR A 49 0.75 16.40 -4.24
N GLN A 50 -0.20 16.36 -5.18
CA GLN A 50 -1.61 16.22 -4.83
C GLN A 50 -1.95 14.74 -4.58
N PRO A 51 -2.85 14.44 -3.64
CA PRO A 51 -3.34 13.07 -3.43
C PRO A 51 -4.09 12.55 -4.67
N TRP A 52 -3.82 11.32 -5.05
CA TRP A 52 -4.54 10.62 -6.10
C TRP A 52 -5.99 10.39 -5.67
N GLN A 53 -6.92 10.70 -6.57
CA GLN A 53 -8.34 10.45 -6.35
C GLN A 53 -8.70 8.98 -6.65
N PRO A 54 -9.65 8.35 -5.91
CA PRO A 54 -10.03 6.95 -6.14
C PRO A 54 -10.48 6.67 -7.58
N ASP A 55 -11.21 7.60 -8.18
CA ASP A 55 -11.76 7.47 -9.53
C ASP A 55 -10.83 8.00 -10.64
N CYS A 56 -9.60 8.44 -10.28
CA CYS A 56 -8.58 8.86 -11.25
C CYS A 56 -8.15 7.66 -12.11
N LYS A 57 -8.09 7.91 -13.43
CA LYS A 57 -7.70 6.91 -14.44
C LYS A 57 -6.39 7.27 -15.16
N ASP A 58 -5.63 8.23 -14.64
CA ASP A 58 -4.33 8.62 -15.18
C ASP A 58 -3.27 7.59 -14.77
N TYR A 59 -3.47 6.37 -15.24
CA TYR A 59 -2.60 5.25 -14.94
C TYR A 59 -1.29 5.34 -15.70
N ALA A 60 -0.17 5.23 -14.99
CA ALA A 60 1.15 5.12 -15.59
C ALA A 60 2.13 4.41 -14.63
N PRO A 61 1.95 3.10 -14.41
CA PRO A 61 2.76 2.35 -13.46
C PRO A 61 4.25 2.36 -13.85
N LEU A 62 5.12 2.58 -12.87
CA LEU A 62 6.56 2.75 -13.05
C LEU A 62 7.33 1.42 -13.14
N ASN A 63 6.69 0.31 -12.79
CA ASN A 63 7.35 -0.98 -12.64
C ASN A 63 6.40 -2.15 -12.95
N VAL A 64 6.95 -3.35 -13.10
CA VAL A 64 6.18 -4.58 -13.43
C VAL A 64 5.13 -4.89 -12.37
N TYR A 65 5.44 -4.67 -11.09
CA TYR A 65 4.46 -4.89 -10.02
C TYR A 65 3.22 -3.99 -10.22
N GLY A 66 3.41 -2.69 -10.37
CA GLY A 66 2.32 -1.74 -10.61
C GLY A 66 1.53 -2.06 -11.87
N GLN A 67 2.21 -2.38 -12.96
CA GLN A 67 1.57 -2.73 -14.22
C GLN A 67 0.69 -3.98 -14.08
N THR A 68 1.19 -5.05 -13.47
CA THR A 68 0.41 -6.29 -13.32
C THR A 68 -0.75 -6.14 -12.34
N LYS A 69 -0.62 -5.28 -11.32
CA LYS A 69 -1.72 -4.91 -10.42
C LYS A 69 -2.80 -4.11 -11.16
N LEU A 70 -2.42 -3.16 -12.01
CA LEU A 70 -3.36 -2.43 -12.87
C LEU A 70 -4.09 -3.36 -13.85
N GLU A 71 -3.39 -4.27 -14.50
CA GLU A 71 -3.99 -5.30 -15.36
C GLU A 71 -5.07 -6.11 -14.60
N GLY A 72 -4.84 -6.39 -13.30
CA GLY A 72 -5.81 -7.02 -12.40
C GLY A 72 -7.02 -6.12 -12.12
N GLU A 73 -6.83 -4.83 -11.81
CA GLU A 73 -7.93 -3.87 -11.63
C GLU A 73 -8.85 -3.82 -12.86
N LEU A 74 -8.23 -3.68 -14.04
CA LEU A 74 -8.96 -3.61 -15.31
C LEU A 74 -9.70 -4.91 -15.61
N ALA A 75 -9.12 -6.08 -15.27
CA ALA A 75 -9.79 -7.36 -15.41
C ALA A 75 -11.04 -7.46 -14.52
N VAL A 76 -11.00 -6.94 -13.29
CA VAL A 76 -12.16 -6.88 -12.39
C VAL A 76 -13.21 -5.91 -12.92
N ALA A 77 -12.83 -4.65 -13.16
CA ALA A 77 -13.76 -3.60 -13.54
C ALA A 77 -14.44 -3.84 -14.90
N ASN A 78 -13.76 -4.49 -15.85
CA ASN A 78 -14.33 -4.83 -17.15
C ASN A 78 -15.22 -6.11 -17.13
N THR A 79 -15.18 -6.86 -16.03
CA THR A 79 -15.90 -8.13 -15.91
C THR A 79 -17.12 -8.04 -15.00
N LEU A 80 -17.05 -7.25 -13.94
CA LEU A 80 -18.03 -7.20 -12.86
C LEU A 80 -18.60 -5.79 -12.68
N GLU A 81 -19.85 -5.73 -12.23
CA GLU A 81 -20.48 -4.50 -11.69
C GLU A 81 -20.37 -4.48 -10.16
N LYS A 82 -20.45 -5.64 -9.51
CA LYS A 82 -20.40 -5.82 -8.05
C LYS A 82 -18.95 -6.00 -7.57
N TYR A 83 -18.15 -4.92 -7.54
CA TYR A 83 -16.76 -5.02 -7.12
C TYR A 83 -16.31 -3.87 -6.21
N PHE A 84 -15.32 -4.18 -5.38
CA PHE A 84 -14.50 -3.21 -4.65
C PHE A 84 -13.06 -3.36 -5.12
N ILE A 85 -12.47 -2.27 -5.62
CA ILE A 85 -11.03 -2.17 -5.88
C ILE A 85 -10.48 -1.21 -4.82
N VAL A 86 -9.71 -1.75 -3.87
CA VAL A 86 -9.18 -1.01 -2.73
C VAL A 86 -7.68 -0.82 -2.89
N ARG A 87 -7.24 0.38 -3.23
CA ARG A 87 -5.82 0.73 -3.33
C ARG A 87 -5.28 1.12 -1.97
N ILE A 88 -4.15 0.55 -1.64
CA ILE A 88 -3.44 0.75 -0.37
C ILE A 88 -1.98 1.08 -0.64
N ALA A 89 -1.28 1.61 0.37
CA ALA A 89 0.14 1.92 0.32
C ALA A 89 0.82 1.52 1.64
N TRP A 90 2.12 1.24 1.62
CA TRP A 90 3.00 1.08 2.79
C TRP A 90 2.46 0.11 3.85
N VAL A 91 2.08 -1.08 3.42
CA VAL A 91 1.40 -2.08 4.25
C VAL A 91 2.32 -2.66 5.31
N PHE A 92 1.82 -2.75 6.54
CA PHE A 92 2.46 -3.47 7.64
C PHE A 92 1.44 -4.29 8.43
N GLY A 93 1.94 -5.35 9.06
CA GLY A 93 1.13 -6.25 9.88
C GLY A 93 1.98 -7.32 10.56
N LYS A 94 1.37 -8.10 11.44
CA LYS A 94 2.05 -9.09 12.29
C LYS A 94 2.84 -10.12 11.49
N ASN A 95 2.25 -10.62 10.42
CA ASN A 95 2.83 -11.70 9.62
C ASN A 95 3.73 -11.18 8.50
N GLY A 96 4.75 -11.95 8.14
CA GLY A 96 5.69 -11.61 7.07
C GLY A 96 6.68 -10.51 7.42
N SER A 97 7.49 -10.11 6.45
CA SER A 97 8.43 -8.98 6.53
C SER A 97 7.74 -7.68 6.15
N ASN A 98 8.12 -6.59 6.80
CA ASN A 98 7.66 -5.24 6.47
C ASN A 98 8.71 -4.20 6.87
N PHE A 99 8.49 -2.94 6.48
CA PHE A 99 9.41 -1.85 6.74
C PHE A 99 9.69 -1.63 8.22
N ILE A 100 8.68 -1.70 9.09
CA ILE A 100 8.85 -1.49 10.55
C ILE A 100 9.80 -2.53 11.13
N LYS A 101 9.56 -3.83 10.86
CA LYS A 101 10.45 -4.91 11.31
C LYS A 101 11.88 -4.72 10.79
N THR A 102 12.03 -4.28 9.56
CA THR A 102 13.34 -3.97 8.98
C THR A 102 14.03 -2.86 9.76
N MET A 103 13.34 -1.74 10.00
CA MET A 103 13.92 -0.61 10.75
C MET A 103 14.25 -0.97 12.20
N LEU A 104 13.40 -1.72 12.89
CA LEU A 104 13.71 -2.22 14.24
C LEU A 104 14.99 -3.08 14.26
N ASN A 105 15.15 -3.98 13.28
CA ASN A 105 16.35 -4.80 13.17
C ASN A 105 17.60 -4.00 12.81
N VAL A 106 17.48 -2.98 11.98
CA VAL A 106 18.58 -2.08 11.61
C VAL A 106 18.96 -1.21 12.81
N GLY A 107 17.99 -0.63 13.51
CA GLY A 107 18.20 0.22 14.67
C GLY A 107 18.88 -0.48 15.86
N LYS A 108 18.69 -1.80 16.01
CA LYS A 108 19.43 -2.61 17.01
C LYS A 108 20.93 -2.72 16.70
N LYS A 109 21.34 -2.54 15.46
CA LYS A 109 22.70 -2.85 14.98
C LYS A 109 23.52 -1.61 14.66
N HIS A 110 22.87 -0.46 14.52
CA HIS A 110 23.52 0.76 14.03
C HIS A 110 23.07 1.98 14.82
N ASP A 111 24.02 2.84 15.20
CA ASP A 111 23.74 4.11 15.88
C ASP A 111 23.19 5.18 14.91
N THR A 112 23.33 4.97 13.58
CA THR A 112 22.85 5.88 12.56
C THR A 112 22.33 5.11 11.35
N VAL A 113 21.18 5.54 10.81
CA VAL A 113 20.58 4.97 9.59
C VAL A 113 20.21 6.08 8.60
N ARG A 114 20.38 5.80 7.31
CA ARG A 114 19.98 6.70 6.22
C ARG A 114 18.64 6.27 5.66
N VAL A 115 17.66 7.17 5.59
CA VAL A 115 16.30 6.85 5.14
C VAL A 115 15.79 7.89 4.15
N VAL A 116 15.11 7.42 3.11
CA VAL A 116 14.54 8.24 2.04
C VAL A 116 13.50 9.21 2.60
N SER A 117 13.59 10.49 2.24
CA SER A 117 12.73 11.58 2.71
C SER A 117 11.90 12.26 1.60
N ASP A 118 12.09 11.88 0.34
CA ASP A 118 11.41 12.46 -0.82
C ASP A 118 10.33 11.55 -1.43
N GLN A 119 10.05 10.41 -0.82
CA GLN A 119 8.90 9.55 -1.13
C GLN A 119 7.85 9.75 -0.05
N ILE A 120 6.65 10.19 -0.44
CA ILE A 120 5.60 10.61 0.50
C ILE A 120 4.34 9.76 0.33
N GLY A 121 3.84 9.22 1.41
CA GLY A 121 2.64 8.39 1.44
C GLY A 121 2.03 8.30 2.83
N THR A 122 1.22 7.27 3.07
CA THR A 122 0.66 6.96 4.39
C THR A 122 0.71 5.46 4.64
N PRO A 123 1.13 5.01 5.82
CA PRO A 123 1.14 3.58 6.17
C PRO A 123 -0.27 2.98 6.26
N THR A 124 -0.36 1.66 6.03
CA THR A 124 -1.61 0.90 6.15
C THR A 124 -1.40 -0.31 7.08
N TYR A 125 -2.06 -0.31 8.22
CA TYR A 125 -2.09 -1.44 9.14
C TYR A 125 -3.11 -2.48 8.71
N THR A 126 -2.67 -3.70 8.51
CA THR A 126 -3.53 -4.78 7.99
C THR A 126 -4.73 -5.11 8.86
N LEU A 127 -4.64 -4.96 10.20
CA LEU A 127 -5.77 -5.20 11.09
C LEU A 127 -6.87 -4.14 10.92
N ASP A 128 -6.51 -2.86 10.78
CA ASP A 128 -7.46 -1.79 10.54
C ASP A 128 -8.10 -1.94 9.15
N LEU A 129 -7.28 -2.25 8.15
CA LEU A 129 -7.76 -2.52 6.79
C LEU A 129 -8.76 -3.69 6.79
N ALA A 130 -8.46 -4.80 7.48
CA ALA A 130 -9.34 -5.96 7.50
C ALA A 130 -10.74 -5.64 8.02
N ARG A 131 -10.87 -4.79 9.05
CA ARG A 131 -12.17 -4.33 9.56
C ARG A 131 -12.96 -3.57 8.49
N LEU A 132 -12.31 -2.59 7.83
CA LEU A 132 -12.94 -1.86 6.73
C LEU A 132 -13.38 -2.79 5.60
N LEU A 133 -12.56 -3.80 5.24
CA LEU A 133 -12.91 -4.74 4.17
C LEU A 133 -14.15 -5.58 4.52
N VAL A 134 -14.36 -5.93 5.79
CA VAL A 134 -15.59 -6.61 6.25
C VAL A 134 -16.79 -5.69 6.06
N ASP A 135 -16.73 -4.44 6.56
CA ASP A 135 -17.81 -3.46 6.41
C ASP A 135 -18.15 -3.22 4.91
N MET A 136 -17.13 -3.14 4.06
CA MET A 136 -17.32 -3.04 2.60
C MET A 136 -18.00 -4.28 2.03
N ALA A 137 -17.59 -5.48 2.44
CA ALA A 137 -18.15 -6.74 1.95
C ALA A 137 -19.63 -6.90 2.32
N GLU A 138 -20.07 -6.33 3.44
CA GLU A 138 -21.47 -6.32 3.87
C GLU A 138 -22.31 -5.26 3.16
N SER A 139 -21.70 -4.35 2.41
CA SER A 139 -22.37 -3.26 1.68
C SER A 139 -22.55 -3.57 0.18
N GLU A 140 -23.23 -2.68 -0.53
CA GLU A 140 -23.34 -2.66 -2.00
C GLU A 140 -22.77 -1.37 -2.61
N LYS A 141 -21.88 -0.69 -1.87
CA LYS A 141 -21.25 0.58 -2.27
C LYS A 141 -20.02 0.32 -3.14
N TYR A 142 -20.25 -0.29 -4.27
CA TYR A 142 -19.22 -0.77 -5.19
C TYR A 142 -18.35 0.35 -5.78
N GLY A 143 -17.19 -0.02 -6.31
CA GLY A 143 -16.29 0.88 -7.03
C GLY A 143 -14.85 0.91 -6.52
N TYR A 144 -14.14 1.97 -6.89
CA TYR A 144 -12.75 2.21 -6.48
C TYR A 144 -12.69 2.97 -5.16
N TYR A 145 -11.80 2.53 -4.27
CA TYR A 145 -11.53 3.16 -2.98
C TYR A 145 -10.04 3.22 -2.71
N HIS A 146 -9.63 4.21 -1.93
CA HIS A 146 -8.31 4.29 -1.33
C HIS A 146 -8.43 4.07 0.19
N ALA A 147 -7.58 3.21 0.76
CA ALA A 147 -7.64 2.85 2.17
C ALA A 147 -6.25 2.77 2.78
N THR A 148 -5.80 3.86 3.38
CA THR A 148 -4.61 3.91 4.25
C THR A 148 -5.04 4.46 5.61
N ASN A 149 -4.22 4.30 6.66
CA ASN A 149 -4.52 4.92 7.95
C ASN A 149 -4.59 6.45 7.82
N GLU A 150 -5.32 7.11 8.72
CA GLU A 150 -5.35 8.57 8.83
C GLU A 150 -4.07 9.09 9.51
N GLY A 151 -3.95 10.42 9.69
CA GLY A 151 -2.81 11.06 10.37
C GLY A 151 -1.84 11.77 9.43
N GLY A 152 -2.28 12.05 8.19
CA GLY A 152 -1.52 12.84 7.21
C GLY A 152 -0.58 12.03 6.35
N TYR A 153 0.15 12.74 5.49
CA TYR A 153 1.13 12.19 4.56
C TYR A 153 2.54 12.44 5.10
N ILE A 154 3.36 11.40 5.09
CA ILE A 154 4.71 11.39 5.68
C ILE A 154 5.72 10.78 4.72
N SER A 155 7.01 11.04 4.95
CA SER A 155 8.11 10.33 4.29
C SER A 155 8.47 9.01 5.02
N TRP A 156 9.25 8.16 4.36
CA TRP A 156 9.85 7.00 5.04
C TRP A 156 10.78 7.44 6.18
N TYR A 157 11.44 8.61 6.04
CA TYR A 157 12.25 9.22 7.10
C TYR A 157 11.37 9.54 8.33
N ASP A 158 10.27 10.27 8.16
CA ASP A 158 9.35 10.62 9.24
C ASP A 158 8.79 9.36 9.92
N PHE A 159 8.42 8.36 9.11
CA PHE A 159 7.92 7.08 9.63
C PHE A 159 8.98 6.37 10.48
N THR A 160 10.25 6.35 10.05
CA THR A 160 11.35 5.76 10.82
C THR A 160 11.61 6.49 12.12
N CYS A 161 11.57 7.83 12.10
CA CYS A 161 11.71 8.63 13.33
C CYS A 161 10.64 8.26 14.37
N GLU A 162 9.38 8.12 13.95
CA GLU A 162 8.31 7.75 14.87
C GLU A 162 8.41 6.28 15.32
N ILE A 163 8.83 5.35 14.44
CA ILE A 163 9.11 3.95 14.83
C ILE A 163 10.13 3.90 15.95
N TYR A 164 11.26 4.59 15.80
CA TYR A 164 12.32 4.57 16.83
C TYR A 164 11.90 5.26 18.12
N LYS A 165 11.19 6.38 18.01
CA LYS A 165 10.62 7.07 19.17
C LYS A 165 9.70 6.16 19.98
N GLN A 166 8.75 5.48 19.33
CA GLN A 166 7.80 4.59 20.02
C GLN A 166 8.45 3.29 20.52
N ALA A 167 9.48 2.81 19.85
CA ALA A 167 10.25 1.64 20.25
C ALA A 167 11.35 1.94 21.32
N GLY A 168 11.56 3.22 21.65
CA GLY A 168 12.59 3.62 22.62
C GLY A 168 14.03 3.51 22.11
N TYR A 169 14.26 3.61 20.78
CA TYR A 169 15.59 3.54 20.18
C TYR A 169 16.25 4.91 20.11
N ALA A 170 17.54 4.98 20.47
CA ALA A 170 18.36 6.18 20.35
C ALA A 170 19.03 6.35 18.97
N THR A 171 18.81 5.43 18.04
CA THR A 171 19.39 5.42 16.70
C THR A 171 19.06 6.70 15.94
N ARG A 172 20.08 7.41 15.46
CA ARG A 172 19.93 8.64 14.66
C ARG A 172 19.43 8.30 13.26
N VAL A 173 18.36 8.96 12.82
CA VAL A 173 17.88 8.86 11.45
C VAL A 173 18.39 10.06 10.64
N VAL A 174 18.99 9.81 9.48
CA VAL A 174 19.51 10.84 8.56
C VAL A 174 18.67 10.80 7.29
N PRO A 175 17.99 11.92 6.94
CA PRO A 175 17.23 12.00 5.70
C PRO A 175 18.15 12.00 4.50
N VAL A 176 17.76 11.29 3.45
CA VAL A 176 18.44 11.27 2.15
C VAL A 176 17.41 11.29 1.03
N THR A 177 17.79 11.72 -0.15
CA THR A 177 16.96 11.62 -1.35
C THR A 177 16.99 10.20 -1.90
N THR A 178 16.00 9.86 -2.72
CA THR A 178 15.98 8.58 -3.47
C THR A 178 17.22 8.42 -4.33
N ALA A 179 17.72 9.50 -4.95
CA ALA A 179 18.92 9.50 -5.76
C ALA A 179 20.18 9.19 -4.94
N GLU A 180 20.30 9.77 -3.74
CA GLU A 180 21.43 9.52 -2.83
C GLU A 180 21.37 8.12 -2.20
N TYR A 181 20.18 7.53 -2.07
CA TYR A 181 20.01 6.18 -1.54
C TYR A 181 20.42 5.11 -2.54
N GLY A 182 20.02 5.23 -3.81
CA GLY A 182 20.57 4.47 -4.96
C GLY A 182 20.37 2.96 -5.01
N LEU A 183 19.62 2.34 -4.08
CA LEU A 183 19.60 0.89 -3.87
C LEU A 183 18.33 0.17 -4.36
N SER A 184 17.47 0.81 -5.16
CA SER A 184 16.22 0.21 -5.60
C SER A 184 16.27 -0.22 -7.06
N LYS A 185 15.98 -1.52 -7.35
CA LYS A 185 15.87 -2.04 -8.72
C LYS A 185 14.56 -1.59 -9.38
N ALA A 186 13.45 -1.68 -8.64
CA ALA A 186 12.15 -1.19 -9.08
C ALA A 186 12.06 0.33 -8.83
N ALA A 187 11.63 1.11 -9.83
CA ALA A 187 11.31 2.52 -9.65
C ALA A 187 10.18 2.67 -8.62
N ARG A 188 10.36 3.58 -7.65
CA ARG A 188 9.39 3.83 -6.59
C ARG A 188 8.73 5.18 -6.78
N PRO A 189 7.41 5.32 -6.52
CA PRO A 189 6.72 6.59 -6.63
C PRO A 189 7.22 7.58 -5.57
N PHE A 190 7.45 8.85 -5.97
CA PHE A 190 7.66 9.96 -5.04
C PHE A 190 6.35 10.37 -4.35
N ASN A 191 5.24 10.23 -5.07
CA ASN A 191 3.90 10.56 -4.59
C ASN A 191 3.03 9.30 -4.48
N SER A 192 2.92 8.77 -3.26
CA SER A 192 2.02 7.69 -2.84
C SER A 192 0.85 8.21 -2.00
N ARG A 193 0.53 9.51 -2.11
CA ARG A 193 -0.61 10.09 -1.38
C ARG A 193 -1.91 9.62 -2.02
N LEU A 194 -2.76 9.02 -1.22
CA LEU A 194 -4.07 8.52 -1.65
C LEU A 194 -5.17 9.33 -0.94
N ASP A 195 -6.06 9.95 -1.70
CA ASP A 195 -7.26 10.57 -1.15
C ASP A 195 -8.24 9.50 -0.67
N LYS A 196 -8.77 9.65 0.54
CA LYS A 196 -9.63 8.67 1.22
C LYS A 196 -11.03 9.22 1.50
N SER A 197 -11.34 10.44 1.06
CA SER A 197 -12.62 11.11 1.32
C SER A 197 -13.83 10.25 0.95
N LYS A 198 -13.71 9.49 -0.13
CA LYS A 198 -14.76 8.60 -0.62
C LYS A 198 -15.19 7.52 0.39
N LEU A 199 -14.35 7.14 1.35
CA LEU A 199 -14.75 6.24 2.44
C LEU A 199 -15.86 6.88 3.28
N ALA A 200 -15.62 8.08 3.80
CA ALA A 200 -16.59 8.81 4.63
C ALA A 200 -17.85 9.22 3.83
N GLU A 201 -17.69 9.66 2.58
CA GLU A 201 -18.80 10.00 1.67
C GLU A 201 -19.75 8.82 1.45
N ASN A 202 -19.23 7.60 1.50
CA ASN A 202 -20.01 6.37 1.42
C ASN A 202 -20.37 5.78 2.79
N GLY A 203 -20.12 6.50 3.90
CA GLY A 203 -20.47 6.11 5.25
C GLY A 203 -19.62 4.98 5.83
N PHE A 204 -18.44 4.71 5.26
CA PHE A 204 -17.44 3.85 5.88
C PHE A 204 -16.62 4.65 6.90
N GLN A 205 -16.27 4.01 8.01
CA GLN A 205 -15.36 4.62 8.98
C GLN A 205 -13.93 4.67 8.43
N PRO A 206 -13.29 5.85 8.40
CA PRO A 206 -11.86 5.94 8.08
C PRO A 206 -11.02 5.09 9.05
N LEU A 207 -9.85 4.64 8.58
CA LEU A 207 -8.92 3.92 9.44
C LEU A 207 -8.37 4.87 10.52
N PRO A 208 -8.01 4.37 11.72
CA PRO A 208 -7.36 5.18 12.76
C PRO A 208 -6.08 5.87 12.27
N ALA A 209 -5.57 6.83 13.05
CA ALA A 209 -4.29 7.47 12.74
C ALA A 209 -3.15 6.44 12.70
N TRP A 210 -2.21 6.61 11.75
CA TRP A 210 -1.09 5.67 11.58
C TRP A 210 -0.18 5.60 12.82
N GLN A 211 -0.10 6.67 13.62
CA GLN A 211 0.67 6.69 14.86
C GLN A 211 0.08 5.75 15.92
N ASP A 212 -1.26 5.74 16.04
CA ASP A 212 -1.97 4.79 16.88
C ASP A 212 -1.84 3.35 16.36
N ALA A 213 -1.99 3.17 15.04
CA ALA A 213 -1.80 1.88 14.39
C ALA A 213 -0.39 1.32 14.64
N LEU A 214 0.65 2.15 14.54
CA LEU A 214 2.03 1.79 14.87
C LEU A 214 2.16 1.37 16.34
N GLN A 215 1.58 2.14 17.28
CA GLN A 215 1.62 1.81 18.71
C GLN A 215 0.98 0.45 19.01
N ARG A 216 -0.20 0.18 18.40
CA ARG A 216 -0.87 -1.12 18.57
C ARG A 216 -0.05 -2.26 17.97
N TYR A 217 0.54 -2.02 16.80
CA TYR A 217 1.38 -2.99 16.12
C TYR A 217 2.64 -3.33 16.90
N LEU A 218 3.34 -2.34 17.47
CA LEU A 218 4.54 -2.57 18.30
C LEU A 218 4.24 -3.40 19.55
N LYS A 219 3.03 -3.31 20.12
CA LYS A 219 2.58 -4.16 21.23
C LYS A 219 2.26 -5.61 20.81
N GLU A 220 2.05 -5.83 19.51
CA GLU A 220 1.64 -7.13 18.95
C GLU A 220 2.84 -7.99 18.53
N ILE A 221 4.00 -7.37 18.36
CA ILE A 221 5.22 -8.04 17.90
C ILE A 221 6.30 -8.01 18.99
N ASP A 222 7.03 -9.10 19.10
CA ASP A 222 8.26 -9.16 19.87
C ASP A 222 9.41 -8.60 19.02
N PHE A 223 10.12 -7.57 19.50
CA PHE A 223 11.23 -6.93 18.78
C PHE A 223 12.40 -6.55 19.68
#